data_c79567cf7258054781da39906664a68a
#
_entry.id   c79567cf7258054781da39906664a68a
#
_cell.length_a   1.000
_cell.length_b   1.000
_cell.length_c   1.000
_cell.angle_alpha   90.00
_cell.angle_beta   90.00
_cell.angle_gamma   90.00
#
_symmetry.space_group_name_H-M   'P 1'
#
loop_
_entity.id
_entity.type
_entity.pdbx_description
1 polymer ?
#
loop_
_entity_poly.entity_id
_entity_poly.type
_entity_poly.pdbx_seq_one_letter_code
_entity_poly.pdbx_strand_id
1 'polypeptide(L)'
;MSEAPSDEIEDLARQVIDAMLTPKRRVRPRIAEAFRDAEDMEVETPDGPVMSWRLGKGPATLLVHGWEDDNCLWGPIADKCYQLGRAVVAMDLPGHGFSKSELTSPDVAARAIAAVAAAQGPIDSIVGHSFGCIASMQAMSLGLAVPRVAFIAPPIPRMSDRWQRAADKGVPDDVIARAQAIYAAEYADRATSFDPEAAAEDMKAMALFVHSLDDESCPASNSQDLKRAWPGAKIILTDELGHRLVAQDSATLDRIIDFVEGFGG
;
A
#
# COMPACT_ATOMS: atom_id res chain seq x y z
N MET A 1 13.36 37.77 -15.35
CA MET A 1 12.29 37.12 -16.17
C MET A 1 12.87 35.75 -16.48
N SER A 2 12.31 34.68 -15.88
CA SER A 2 12.69 33.30 -16.18
C SER A 2 12.12 32.98 -17.58
N GLU A 3 12.97 32.59 -18.52
CA GLU A 3 12.48 32.04 -19.80
C GLU A 3 11.54 30.88 -19.53
N ALA A 4 10.47 30.77 -20.34
CA ALA A 4 9.61 29.61 -20.28
C ALA A 4 10.44 28.35 -20.59
N PRO A 5 10.22 27.24 -19.87
CA PRO A 5 10.91 25.99 -20.18
C PRO A 5 10.64 25.58 -21.64
N SER A 6 11.62 24.95 -22.28
CA SER A 6 11.41 24.42 -23.63
C SER A 6 10.33 23.34 -23.61
N ASP A 7 9.63 23.15 -24.75
CA ASP A 7 8.60 22.11 -24.88
C ASP A 7 9.18 20.72 -24.54
N GLU A 8 10.45 20.48 -24.82
CA GLU A 8 11.16 19.23 -24.49
C GLU A 8 11.28 19.01 -22.96
N ILE A 9 11.63 20.08 -22.21
CA ILE A 9 11.71 20.00 -20.73
C ILE A 9 10.32 19.76 -20.15
N GLU A 10 9.29 20.42 -20.68
CA GLU A 10 7.90 20.21 -20.26
C GLU A 10 7.46 18.75 -20.44
N ASP A 11 7.71 18.18 -21.63
CA ASP A 11 7.33 16.81 -21.95
C ASP A 11 8.07 15.79 -21.08
N LEU A 12 9.38 15.97 -20.87
CA LEU A 12 10.17 15.10 -20.01
C LEU A 12 9.73 15.21 -18.54
N ALA A 13 9.41 16.41 -18.07
CA ALA A 13 8.91 16.62 -16.71
C ALA A 13 7.56 15.90 -16.47
N ARG A 14 6.64 15.94 -17.45
CA ARG A 14 5.39 15.19 -17.40
C ARG A 14 5.61 13.67 -17.41
N GLN A 15 6.53 13.18 -18.23
CA GLN A 15 6.91 11.75 -18.21
C GLN A 15 7.46 11.30 -16.84
N VAL A 16 8.24 12.14 -16.16
CA VAL A 16 8.72 11.85 -14.80
C VAL A 16 7.54 11.74 -13.83
N ILE A 17 6.57 12.65 -13.90
CA ILE A 17 5.36 12.61 -13.05
C ILE A 17 4.53 11.36 -13.36
N ASP A 18 4.28 11.07 -14.63
CA ASP A 18 3.53 9.89 -15.06
C ASP A 18 4.19 8.61 -14.54
N ALA A 19 5.52 8.49 -14.63
CA ALA A 19 6.26 7.35 -14.10
C ALA A 19 6.19 7.24 -12.55
N MET A 20 5.92 8.33 -11.85
CA MET A 20 5.72 8.34 -10.39
C MET A 20 4.29 7.94 -9.97
N LEU A 21 3.31 8.17 -10.84
CA LEU A 21 1.89 7.97 -10.55
C LEU A 21 1.30 6.74 -11.25
N THR A 22 1.97 6.24 -12.27
CA THR A 22 1.52 5.08 -13.06
C THR A 22 2.38 3.86 -12.76
N PRO A 23 1.85 2.90 -12.00
CA PRO A 23 2.55 1.64 -11.74
C PRO A 23 2.61 0.78 -12.99
N LYS A 24 3.68 0.01 -13.13
CA LYS A 24 3.81 -0.98 -14.22
C LYS A 24 2.92 -2.18 -13.93
N ARG A 25 1.86 -2.33 -14.70
CA ARG A 25 0.99 -3.50 -14.58
C ARG A 25 1.64 -4.74 -15.18
N ARG A 26 1.32 -5.89 -14.63
CA ARG A 26 1.59 -7.16 -15.31
C ARG A 26 0.83 -7.20 -16.64
N VAL A 27 1.52 -7.61 -17.71
CA VAL A 27 0.94 -7.72 -19.07
C VAL A 27 -0.27 -8.66 -19.09
N ARG A 28 -0.29 -9.67 -18.21
CA ARG A 28 -1.39 -10.62 -18.02
C ARG A 28 -1.68 -10.74 -16.54
N PRO A 29 -2.64 -9.99 -16.00
CA PRO A 29 -3.08 -10.12 -14.64
C PRO A 29 -3.56 -11.56 -14.37
N ARG A 30 -3.33 -12.05 -13.16
CA ARG A 30 -3.74 -13.38 -12.71
C ARG A 30 -4.44 -13.26 -11.37
N ILE A 31 -5.38 -14.16 -11.12
CA ILE A 31 -5.95 -14.34 -9.80
C ILE A 31 -5.08 -15.37 -9.06
N ALA A 32 -4.73 -15.11 -7.81
CA ALA A 32 -4.04 -16.09 -6.98
C ALA A 32 -4.89 -17.37 -6.86
N GLU A 33 -4.22 -18.52 -6.77
CA GLU A 33 -4.89 -19.83 -6.64
C GLU A 33 -5.90 -19.83 -5.49
N ALA A 34 -5.54 -19.24 -4.35
CA ALA A 34 -6.38 -19.10 -3.16
C ALA A 34 -7.70 -18.36 -3.42
N PHE A 35 -7.77 -17.51 -4.42
CA PHE A 35 -8.97 -16.74 -4.77
C PHE A 35 -9.71 -17.27 -5.99
N ARG A 36 -9.37 -18.47 -6.48
CA ARG A 36 -10.02 -19.04 -7.68
C ARG A 36 -11.54 -19.23 -7.51
N ASP A 37 -11.97 -19.61 -6.32
CA ASP A 37 -13.37 -19.83 -5.98
C ASP A 37 -13.97 -18.68 -5.15
N ALA A 38 -13.29 -17.54 -5.09
CA ALA A 38 -13.76 -16.36 -4.39
C ALA A 38 -14.85 -15.63 -5.19
N GLU A 39 -15.74 -14.95 -4.47
CA GLU A 39 -16.70 -14.02 -5.08
C GLU A 39 -15.93 -12.76 -5.51
N ASP A 40 -15.86 -12.50 -6.81
CA ASP A 40 -15.27 -11.30 -7.38
C ASP A 40 -16.27 -10.13 -7.39
N MET A 41 -15.77 -8.94 -7.15
CA MET A 41 -16.58 -7.73 -7.16
C MET A 41 -15.78 -6.56 -7.74
N GLU A 42 -16.34 -5.91 -8.75
CA GLU A 42 -15.89 -4.60 -9.19
C GLU A 42 -16.53 -3.55 -8.27
N VAL A 43 -15.69 -2.77 -7.59
CA VAL A 43 -16.12 -1.74 -6.65
C VAL A 43 -15.87 -0.38 -7.26
N GLU A 44 -16.95 0.41 -7.38
CA GLU A 44 -16.85 1.80 -7.85
C GLU A 44 -16.14 2.67 -6.82
N THR A 45 -15.21 3.50 -7.29
CA THR A 45 -14.50 4.49 -6.47
C THR A 45 -14.50 5.84 -7.17
N PRO A 46 -14.24 6.95 -6.45
CA PRO A 46 -14.14 8.26 -7.08
C PRO A 46 -13.09 8.37 -8.20
N ASP A 47 -12.11 7.48 -8.18
CA ASP A 47 -10.96 7.47 -9.11
C ASP A 47 -11.04 6.34 -10.14
N GLY A 48 -12.22 5.71 -10.28
CA GLY A 48 -12.48 4.59 -11.17
C GLY A 48 -12.57 3.25 -10.45
N PRO A 49 -13.14 2.22 -11.11
CA PRO A 49 -13.45 0.96 -10.47
C PRO A 49 -12.20 0.14 -10.16
N VAL A 50 -12.25 -0.56 -9.02
CA VAL A 50 -11.23 -1.50 -8.57
C VAL A 50 -11.81 -2.89 -8.40
N MET A 51 -10.94 -3.91 -8.56
CA MET A 51 -11.34 -5.31 -8.37
C MET A 51 -11.02 -5.78 -6.96
N SER A 52 -11.94 -6.55 -6.39
CA SER A 52 -11.77 -7.23 -5.12
C SER A 52 -12.33 -8.65 -5.17
N TRP A 53 -11.82 -9.52 -4.31
CA TRP A 53 -12.20 -10.93 -4.19
C TRP A 53 -12.47 -11.26 -2.74
N ARG A 54 -13.64 -11.82 -2.46
CA ARG A 54 -14.02 -12.28 -1.12
C ARG A 54 -14.05 -13.79 -1.06
N LEU A 55 -13.27 -14.35 -0.16
CA LEU A 55 -13.25 -15.78 0.14
C LEU A 55 -13.79 -16.01 1.55
N GLY A 56 -14.78 -16.89 1.69
CA GLY A 56 -15.31 -17.32 2.98
C GLY A 56 -16.31 -16.36 3.62
N LYS A 57 -16.76 -16.78 4.82
CA LYS A 57 -17.73 -16.04 5.67
C LYS A 57 -17.17 -15.98 7.07
N GLY A 58 -17.14 -14.83 7.68
CA GLY A 58 -16.60 -14.65 9.03
C GLY A 58 -16.04 -13.25 9.22
N PRO A 59 -15.28 -13.01 10.29
CA PRO A 59 -14.55 -11.77 10.46
C PRO A 59 -13.62 -11.54 9.26
N ALA A 60 -13.63 -10.34 8.69
CA ALA A 60 -12.97 -10.10 7.42
C ALA A 60 -11.57 -9.48 7.61
N THR A 61 -10.59 -10.11 6.98
CA THR A 61 -9.23 -9.57 6.83
C THR A 61 -9.08 -8.99 5.43
N LEU A 62 -8.80 -7.68 5.32
CA LEU A 62 -8.51 -7.02 4.06
C LEU A 62 -7.00 -7.08 3.78
N LEU A 63 -6.64 -7.55 2.60
CA LEU A 63 -5.27 -7.74 2.13
C LEU A 63 -4.93 -6.68 1.08
N VAL A 64 -3.96 -5.80 1.37
CA VAL A 64 -3.61 -4.64 0.56
C VAL A 64 -2.16 -4.73 0.12
N HIS A 65 -1.94 -4.99 -1.16
CA HIS A 65 -0.59 -5.19 -1.74
C HIS A 65 0.21 -3.89 -1.91
N GLY A 66 1.49 -4.03 -2.28
CA GLY A 66 2.42 -2.94 -2.53
C GLY A 66 2.40 -2.40 -3.96
N TRP A 67 3.29 -1.45 -4.23
CA TRP A 67 3.51 -0.87 -5.55
C TRP A 67 3.97 -1.94 -6.56
N GLU A 68 3.40 -1.94 -7.75
CA GLU A 68 3.68 -2.89 -8.85
C GLU A 68 3.44 -4.36 -8.48
N ASP A 69 2.60 -4.63 -7.46
CA ASP A 69 2.13 -5.95 -7.09
C ASP A 69 0.63 -6.14 -7.42
N ASP A 70 0.04 -7.22 -7.01
CA ASP A 70 -1.37 -7.56 -7.21
C ASP A 70 -1.85 -8.59 -6.16
N ASN A 71 -3.09 -9.04 -6.26
CA ASN A 71 -3.70 -10.04 -5.39
C ASN A 71 -2.86 -11.33 -5.24
N CYS A 72 -1.97 -11.64 -6.19
CA CYS A 72 -1.15 -12.86 -6.15
C CYS A 72 -0.13 -12.88 -5.00
N LEU A 73 0.20 -11.74 -4.40
CA LEU A 73 1.04 -11.70 -3.20
C LEU A 73 0.42 -12.48 -2.05
N TRP A 74 -0.91 -12.51 -1.97
CA TRP A 74 -1.66 -12.88 -0.79
C TRP A 74 -2.12 -14.35 -0.73
N GLY A 75 -1.77 -15.16 -1.74
CA GLY A 75 -2.15 -16.58 -1.74
C GLY A 75 -1.85 -17.30 -0.42
N PRO A 76 -0.61 -17.28 0.08
CA PRO A 76 -0.26 -18.04 1.31
C PRO A 76 -1.02 -17.60 2.57
N ILE A 77 -1.22 -16.30 2.78
CA ILE A 77 -1.95 -15.82 3.96
C ILE A 77 -3.46 -16.03 3.82
N ALA A 78 -3.99 -15.91 2.60
CA ALA A 78 -5.41 -16.13 2.32
C ALA A 78 -5.84 -17.56 2.65
N ASP A 79 -5.05 -18.55 2.22
CA ASP A 79 -5.31 -19.96 2.54
C ASP A 79 -5.33 -20.22 4.04
N LYS A 80 -4.36 -19.67 4.77
CA LYS A 80 -4.26 -19.81 6.22
C LYS A 80 -5.46 -19.16 6.93
N CYS A 81 -5.80 -17.92 6.60
CA CYS A 81 -6.95 -17.20 7.19
C CYS A 81 -8.27 -17.94 6.89
N TYR A 82 -8.46 -18.41 5.66
CA TYR A 82 -9.64 -19.14 5.27
C TYR A 82 -9.82 -20.45 6.06
N GLN A 83 -8.73 -21.21 6.29
CA GLN A 83 -8.74 -22.41 7.11
C GLN A 83 -9.15 -22.17 8.56
N LEU A 84 -8.90 -20.95 9.07
CA LEU A 84 -9.32 -20.50 10.40
C LEU A 84 -10.76 -19.94 10.44
N GLY A 85 -11.51 -20.06 9.33
CA GLY A 85 -12.90 -19.61 9.24
C GLY A 85 -13.05 -18.09 9.11
N ARG A 86 -11.96 -17.37 8.78
CA ARG A 86 -12.04 -15.93 8.48
C ARG A 86 -12.47 -15.70 7.04
N ALA A 87 -13.26 -14.68 6.85
CA ALA A 87 -13.41 -14.12 5.52
C ALA A 87 -12.12 -13.37 5.16
N VAL A 88 -11.67 -13.55 3.92
CA VAL A 88 -10.51 -12.86 3.36
C VAL A 88 -10.99 -12.02 2.19
N VAL A 89 -10.60 -10.76 2.18
CA VAL A 89 -10.85 -9.85 1.07
C VAL A 89 -9.51 -9.40 0.51
N ALA A 90 -9.19 -9.79 -0.73
CA ALA A 90 -8.07 -9.19 -1.45
C ALA A 90 -8.59 -8.13 -2.42
N MET A 91 -7.77 -7.14 -2.73
CA MET A 91 -8.06 -6.17 -3.76
C MET A 91 -6.84 -5.92 -4.64
N ASP A 92 -7.07 -5.53 -5.87
CA ASP A 92 -6.05 -4.89 -6.69
C ASP A 92 -6.21 -3.38 -6.55
N LEU A 93 -5.16 -2.69 -6.12
CA LEU A 93 -5.17 -1.25 -5.94
C LEU A 93 -5.38 -0.51 -7.28
N PRO A 94 -5.84 0.76 -7.27
CA PRO A 94 -5.89 1.58 -8.47
C PRO A 94 -4.55 1.53 -9.22
N GLY A 95 -4.60 1.41 -10.54
CA GLY A 95 -3.40 1.27 -11.37
C GLY A 95 -2.81 -0.14 -11.43
N HIS A 96 -3.30 -1.11 -10.67
CA HIS A 96 -2.73 -2.45 -10.56
C HIS A 96 -3.68 -3.56 -11.02
N GLY A 97 -3.12 -4.71 -11.31
CA GLY A 97 -3.83 -5.96 -11.58
C GLY A 97 -5.03 -5.82 -12.52
N PHE A 98 -6.20 -6.22 -12.06
CA PHE A 98 -7.47 -6.13 -12.79
C PHE A 98 -8.22 -4.81 -12.60
N SER A 99 -7.77 -3.92 -11.69
CA SER A 99 -8.41 -2.62 -11.48
C SER A 99 -8.27 -1.74 -12.72
N LYS A 100 -9.34 -1.00 -13.08
CA LYS A 100 -9.39 -0.27 -14.35
C LYS A 100 -8.74 1.10 -14.30
N SER A 101 -8.61 1.69 -13.11
CA SER A 101 -7.88 2.95 -12.93
C SER A 101 -6.45 2.86 -13.42
N GLU A 102 -5.93 3.90 -14.02
CA GLU A 102 -4.56 3.92 -14.56
C GLU A 102 -3.54 4.48 -13.57
N LEU A 103 -3.95 5.48 -12.79
CA LEU A 103 -3.10 6.20 -11.86
C LEU A 103 -3.35 5.76 -10.43
N THR A 104 -2.34 5.86 -9.60
CA THR A 104 -2.46 5.70 -8.16
C THR A 104 -1.54 6.65 -7.39
N SER A 105 -1.97 6.97 -6.20
CA SER A 105 -1.24 7.73 -5.17
C SER A 105 -1.75 7.26 -3.81
N PRO A 106 -1.12 7.59 -2.69
CA PRO A 106 -1.60 7.16 -1.38
C PRO A 106 -3.07 7.53 -1.10
N ASP A 107 -3.50 8.73 -1.50
CA ASP A 107 -4.88 9.20 -1.31
C ASP A 107 -5.88 8.51 -2.25
N VAL A 108 -5.53 8.26 -3.51
CA VAL A 108 -6.34 7.47 -4.46
C VAL A 108 -6.52 6.04 -3.93
N ALA A 109 -5.43 5.41 -3.50
CA ALA A 109 -5.46 4.08 -2.93
C ALA A 109 -6.25 4.03 -1.60
N ALA A 110 -6.14 5.06 -0.75
CA ALA A 110 -6.88 5.15 0.51
C ALA A 110 -8.40 5.21 0.27
N ARG A 111 -8.86 6.01 -0.71
CA ARG A 111 -10.29 6.05 -1.08
C ARG A 111 -10.78 4.71 -1.62
N ALA A 112 -9.96 4.03 -2.42
CA ALA A 112 -10.29 2.70 -2.94
C ALA A 112 -10.38 1.65 -1.81
N ILE A 113 -9.45 1.66 -0.86
CA ILE A 113 -9.46 0.79 0.33
C ILE A 113 -10.75 1.02 1.14
N ALA A 114 -11.12 2.28 1.37
CA ALA A 114 -12.34 2.61 2.11
C ALA A 114 -13.61 2.16 1.35
N ALA A 115 -13.65 2.32 0.02
CA ALA A 115 -14.75 1.86 -0.81
C ALA A 115 -14.89 0.33 -0.79
N VAL A 116 -13.78 -0.40 -0.93
CA VAL A 116 -13.76 -1.87 -0.84
C VAL A 116 -14.21 -2.33 0.56
N ALA A 117 -13.70 -1.72 1.63
CA ALA A 117 -14.11 -2.04 2.98
C ALA A 117 -15.63 -1.83 3.19
N ALA A 118 -16.21 -0.77 2.64
CA ALA A 118 -17.63 -0.50 2.70
C ALA A 118 -18.46 -1.51 1.89
N ALA A 119 -18.00 -1.89 0.70
CA ALA A 119 -18.69 -2.83 -0.19
C ALA A 119 -18.63 -4.27 0.32
N GLN A 120 -17.49 -4.68 0.88
CA GLN A 120 -17.22 -6.05 1.34
C GLN A 120 -17.71 -6.33 2.78
N GLY A 121 -18.27 -5.32 3.44
CA GLY A 121 -18.80 -5.46 4.80
C GLY A 121 -17.75 -5.16 5.87
N PRO A 122 -18.04 -5.43 7.15
CA PRO A 122 -17.15 -5.09 8.24
C PRO A 122 -15.76 -5.71 8.08
N ILE A 123 -14.74 -4.87 8.07
CA ILE A 123 -13.33 -5.27 8.11
C ILE A 123 -12.85 -5.22 9.55
N ASP A 124 -12.40 -6.32 10.09
CA ASP A 124 -11.89 -6.41 11.47
C ASP A 124 -10.35 -6.39 11.53
N SER A 125 -9.69 -6.61 10.42
CA SER A 125 -8.24 -6.48 10.31
C SER A 125 -7.80 -6.10 8.88
N ILE A 126 -6.65 -5.41 8.79
CA ILE A 126 -5.96 -5.16 7.52
C ILE A 126 -4.57 -5.76 7.61
N VAL A 127 -4.15 -6.47 6.57
CA VAL A 127 -2.75 -6.83 6.33
C VAL A 127 -2.28 -6.07 5.10
N GLY A 128 -1.34 -5.15 5.31
CA GLY A 128 -0.77 -4.34 4.25
C GLY A 128 0.69 -4.70 3.98
N HIS A 129 1.13 -4.56 2.73
CA HIS A 129 2.52 -4.68 2.34
C HIS A 129 3.01 -3.40 1.66
N SER A 130 4.18 -2.89 2.07
CA SER A 130 4.85 -1.76 1.42
C SER A 130 3.91 -0.56 1.22
N PHE A 131 3.71 -0.09 -0.01
CA PHE A 131 2.77 0.99 -0.34
C PHE A 131 1.36 0.78 0.23
N GLY A 132 0.87 -0.47 0.25
CA GLY A 132 -0.43 -0.81 0.83
C GLY A 132 -0.54 -0.48 2.32
N CYS A 133 0.57 -0.48 3.08
CA CYS A 133 0.57 -0.05 4.47
C CYS A 133 0.20 1.44 4.58
N ILE A 134 0.87 2.27 3.81
CA ILE A 134 0.68 3.73 3.85
C ILE A 134 -0.70 4.14 3.35
N ALA A 135 -1.17 3.50 2.27
CA ALA A 135 -2.52 3.71 1.77
C ALA A 135 -3.58 3.31 2.81
N SER A 136 -3.37 2.21 3.53
CA SER A 136 -4.26 1.77 4.61
C SER A 136 -4.22 2.72 5.81
N MET A 137 -3.04 3.20 6.22
CA MET A 137 -2.93 4.21 7.27
C MET A 137 -3.67 5.50 6.89
N GLN A 138 -3.53 5.95 5.65
CA GLN A 138 -4.24 7.13 5.17
C GLN A 138 -5.76 6.89 5.12
N ALA A 139 -6.25 5.72 4.69
CA ALA A 139 -7.66 5.38 4.75
C ALA A 139 -8.21 5.44 6.19
N MET A 140 -7.42 4.95 7.16
CA MET A 140 -7.78 5.00 8.58
C MET A 140 -7.80 6.43 9.12
N SER A 141 -6.84 7.28 8.74
CA SER A 141 -6.84 8.70 9.13
C SER A 141 -8.02 9.47 8.53
N LEU A 142 -8.57 9.00 7.41
CA LEU A 142 -9.78 9.52 6.77
C LEU A 142 -11.08 8.91 7.33
N GLY A 143 -10.99 8.05 8.35
CA GLY A 143 -12.15 7.54 9.07
C GLY A 143 -12.46 6.06 8.90
N LEU A 144 -11.66 5.29 8.16
CA LEU A 144 -11.82 3.82 8.12
C LEU A 144 -11.48 3.23 9.51
N ALA A 145 -12.49 2.73 10.21
CA ALA A 145 -12.30 2.13 11.53
C ALA A 145 -11.95 0.64 11.40
N VAL A 146 -10.76 0.27 11.84
CA VAL A 146 -10.28 -1.11 11.84
C VAL A 146 -9.66 -1.43 13.21
N PRO A 147 -10.07 -2.51 13.88
CA PRO A 147 -9.53 -2.89 15.18
C PRO A 147 -8.07 -3.30 15.19
N ARG A 148 -7.58 -3.96 14.13
CA ARG A 148 -6.21 -4.49 14.04
C ARG A 148 -5.61 -4.27 12.67
N VAL A 149 -4.30 -3.99 12.65
CA VAL A 149 -3.54 -3.89 11.41
C VAL A 149 -2.19 -4.58 11.54
N ALA A 150 -1.80 -5.35 10.54
CA ALA A 150 -0.46 -5.88 10.40
C ALA A 150 0.20 -5.28 9.15
N PHE A 151 1.26 -4.52 9.33
CA PHE A 151 1.94 -3.78 8.26
C PHE A 151 3.33 -4.37 8.02
N ILE A 152 3.54 -4.87 6.81
CA ILE A 152 4.75 -5.55 6.37
C ILE A 152 5.57 -4.59 5.52
N ALA A 153 6.80 -4.32 5.95
CA ALA A 153 7.76 -3.47 5.24
C ALA A 153 7.20 -2.09 4.82
N PRO A 154 6.56 -1.31 5.73
CA PRO A 154 5.99 -0.01 5.39
C PRO A 154 7.10 0.98 4.99
N PRO A 155 6.94 1.72 3.87
CA PRO A 155 7.78 2.86 3.59
C PRO A 155 7.34 4.07 4.44
N ILE A 156 8.25 5.03 4.64
CA ILE A 156 7.88 6.40 5.02
C ILE A 156 8.14 7.25 3.77
N PRO A 157 7.10 7.55 2.97
CA PRO A 157 7.29 8.23 1.70
C PRO A 157 7.65 9.69 1.92
N ARG A 158 8.82 10.08 1.47
CA ARG A 158 9.23 11.48 1.39
C ARG A 158 9.31 11.88 -0.08
N MET A 159 8.68 13.01 -0.42
CA MET A 159 8.76 13.51 -1.80
C MET A 159 10.20 13.78 -2.23
N SER A 160 11.05 14.24 -1.30
CA SER A 160 12.50 14.38 -1.54
C SER A 160 13.14 13.10 -2.10
N ASP A 161 12.77 11.94 -1.54
CA ASP A 161 13.35 10.65 -1.95
C ASP A 161 12.90 10.22 -3.35
N ARG A 162 11.71 10.66 -3.76
CA ARG A 162 11.21 10.41 -5.13
C ARG A 162 12.01 11.25 -6.16
N TRP A 163 12.25 12.51 -5.86
CA TRP A 163 13.05 13.38 -6.71
C TRP A 163 14.51 12.93 -6.74
N GLN A 164 15.07 12.53 -5.60
CA GLN A 164 16.41 11.98 -5.54
C GLN A 164 16.55 10.72 -6.41
N ARG A 165 15.58 9.78 -6.34
CA ARG A 165 15.56 8.60 -7.22
C ARG A 165 15.47 8.95 -8.70
N ALA A 166 14.81 10.03 -9.08
CA ALA A 166 14.80 10.52 -10.45
C ALA A 166 16.20 11.03 -10.86
N ALA A 167 16.86 11.80 -9.99
CA ALA A 167 18.23 12.27 -10.20
C ALA A 167 19.22 11.09 -10.32
N ASP A 168 19.12 10.10 -9.44
CA ASP A 168 19.97 8.90 -9.43
C ASP A 168 19.81 8.07 -10.74
N LYS A 169 18.64 8.18 -11.38
CA LYS A 169 18.38 7.59 -12.71
C LYS A 169 18.82 8.45 -13.88
N GLY A 170 19.47 9.58 -13.59
CA GLY A 170 20.04 10.47 -14.61
C GLY A 170 19.06 11.46 -15.22
N VAL A 171 17.91 11.73 -14.58
CA VAL A 171 17.01 12.81 -14.99
C VAL A 171 17.69 14.15 -14.74
N PRO A 172 17.77 15.06 -15.74
CA PRO A 172 18.41 16.38 -15.58
C PRO A 172 17.74 17.24 -14.51
N ASP A 173 18.54 18.08 -13.82
CA ASP A 173 18.07 18.92 -12.72
C ASP A 173 16.98 19.91 -13.13
N ASP A 174 17.05 20.48 -14.32
CA ASP A 174 16.04 21.39 -14.88
C ASP A 174 14.70 20.68 -15.16
N VAL A 175 14.75 19.43 -15.62
CA VAL A 175 13.57 18.56 -15.80
C VAL A 175 12.96 18.25 -14.41
N ILE A 176 13.78 17.89 -13.43
CA ILE A 176 13.31 17.65 -12.05
C ILE A 176 12.65 18.89 -11.46
N ALA A 177 13.31 20.06 -11.60
CA ALA A 177 12.75 21.31 -11.11
C ALA A 177 11.40 21.65 -11.78
N ARG A 178 11.28 21.40 -13.10
CA ARG A 178 10.03 21.58 -13.81
C ARG A 178 8.96 20.59 -13.35
N ALA A 179 9.29 19.31 -13.20
CA ALA A 179 8.39 18.30 -12.69
C ALA A 179 7.88 18.63 -11.28
N GLN A 180 8.74 19.14 -10.40
CA GLN A 180 8.35 19.61 -9.08
C GLN A 180 7.35 20.77 -9.16
N ALA A 181 7.56 21.72 -10.06
CA ALA A 181 6.66 22.85 -10.24
C ALA A 181 5.28 22.41 -10.78
N ILE A 182 5.24 21.50 -11.77
CA ILE A 182 4.01 20.93 -12.30
C ILE A 182 3.28 20.14 -11.21
N TYR A 183 4.02 19.28 -10.50
CA TYR A 183 3.44 18.46 -9.43
C TYR A 183 2.80 19.33 -8.33
N ALA A 184 3.47 20.39 -7.91
CA ALA A 184 2.94 21.33 -6.95
C ALA A 184 1.70 22.09 -7.44
N ALA A 185 1.61 22.39 -8.74
CA ALA A 185 0.49 23.14 -9.31
C ALA A 185 -0.74 22.27 -9.61
N GLU A 186 -0.53 21.07 -10.15
CA GLU A 186 -1.60 20.22 -10.69
C GLU A 186 -2.01 19.09 -9.75
N TYR A 187 -1.15 18.72 -8.80
CA TYR A 187 -1.35 17.59 -7.89
C TYR A 187 -1.27 17.99 -6.40
N ALA A 188 -1.24 19.27 -6.09
CA ALA A 188 -1.16 19.75 -4.69
C ALA A 188 -2.32 19.23 -3.82
N ASP A 189 -3.53 19.17 -4.38
CA ASP A 189 -4.71 18.65 -3.71
C ASP A 189 -4.72 17.11 -3.59
N ARG A 190 -3.93 16.43 -4.44
CA ARG A 190 -3.75 14.96 -4.43
C ARG A 190 -2.51 14.53 -3.66
N ALA A 191 -1.53 15.40 -3.57
CA ALA A 191 -0.37 15.29 -2.71
C ALA A 191 -0.71 15.82 -1.33
N THR A 192 -1.75 15.27 -0.70
CA THR A 192 -1.86 15.46 0.73
C THR A 192 -0.52 15.06 1.31
N SER A 193 0.09 15.96 2.04
CA SER A 193 1.31 15.71 2.81
C SER A 193 0.97 14.73 3.94
N PHE A 194 0.53 13.52 3.55
CA PHE A 194 0.27 12.47 4.53
C PHE A 194 1.59 12.12 5.20
N ASP A 195 1.67 12.46 6.45
CA ASP A 195 2.78 12.12 7.32
C ASP A 195 2.37 10.86 8.12
N PRO A 196 2.92 9.68 7.79
CA PRO A 196 2.56 8.45 8.47
C PRO A 196 2.98 8.45 9.95
N GLU A 197 4.07 9.14 10.31
CA GLU A 197 4.56 9.21 11.69
C GLU A 197 3.62 10.06 12.53
N ALA A 198 3.25 11.24 12.05
CA ALA A 198 2.28 12.09 12.73
C ALA A 198 0.89 11.43 12.81
N ALA A 199 0.44 10.76 11.73
CA ALA A 199 -0.82 10.04 11.75
C ALA A 199 -0.82 8.86 12.74
N ALA A 200 0.31 8.18 12.92
CA ALA A 200 0.45 7.04 13.82
C ALA A 200 0.16 7.41 15.29
N GLU A 201 0.45 8.63 15.72
CA GLU A 201 0.21 9.09 17.09
C GLU A 201 -1.27 9.06 17.49
N ASP A 202 -2.17 9.28 16.53
CA ASP A 202 -3.62 9.34 16.73
C ASP A 202 -4.34 8.02 16.44
N MET A 203 -3.64 7.01 15.92
CA MET A 203 -4.24 5.72 15.56
C MET A 203 -4.71 4.94 16.80
N LYS A 204 -5.89 4.34 16.68
CA LYS A 204 -6.55 3.60 17.78
C LYS A 204 -6.49 2.08 17.58
N ALA A 205 -6.21 1.62 16.37
CA ALA A 205 -6.08 0.20 16.08
C ALA A 205 -4.86 -0.40 16.80
N MET A 206 -4.93 -1.67 17.15
CA MET A 206 -3.75 -2.43 17.53
C MET A 206 -2.91 -2.65 16.28
N ALA A 207 -1.61 -2.34 16.33
CA ALA A 207 -0.72 -2.45 15.20
C ALA A 207 0.42 -3.45 15.44
N LEU A 208 0.72 -4.24 14.40
CA LEU A 208 1.90 -5.07 14.30
C LEU A 208 2.70 -4.61 13.08
N PHE A 209 3.94 -4.21 13.28
CA PHE A 209 4.88 -3.98 12.20
C PHE A 209 5.77 -5.22 12.01
N VAL A 210 6.00 -5.60 10.76
CA VAL A 210 6.88 -6.71 10.40
C VAL A 210 7.88 -6.23 9.36
N HIS A 211 9.17 -6.46 9.58
CA HIS A 211 10.21 -5.99 8.65
C HIS A 211 11.41 -6.91 8.64
N SER A 212 12.01 -7.11 7.48
CA SER A 212 13.30 -7.78 7.37
C SER A 212 14.45 -6.76 7.47
N LEU A 213 15.48 -7.09 8.24
CA LEU A 213 16.61 -6.18 8.47
C LEU A 213 17.44 -5.93 7.21
N ASP A 214 17.43 -6.89 6.28
CA ASP A 214 18.12 -6.85 4.99
C ASP A 214 17.27 -6.26 3.84
N ASP A 215 16.15 -5.56 4.16
CA ASP A 215 15.32 -4.91 3.15
C ASP A 215 16.05 -3.73 2.52
N GLU A 216 16.49 -3.90 1.27
CA GLU A 216 17.18 -2.87 0.49
C GLU A 216 16.23 -1.85 -0.15
N SER A 217 14.92 -2.17 -0.24
CA SER A 217 13.91 -1.29 -0.86
C SER A 217 13.37 -0.26 0.13
N CYS A 218 13.16 -0.69 1.38
CA CYS A 218 12.68 0.13 2.48
C CYS A 218 13.49 -0.22 3.74
N PRO A 219 14.15 0.74 4.38
CA PRO A 219 14.91 0.43 5.59
C PRO A 219 14.00 0.01 6.75
N ALA A 220 14.40 -1.00 7.51
CA ALA A 220 13.65 -1.49 8.67
C ALA A 220 13.45 -0.41 9.77
N SER A 221 14.26 0.65 9.75
CA SER A 221 14.06 1.83 10.60
C SER A 221 12.68 2.48 10.41
N ASN A 222 12.07 2.41 9.21
CA ASN A 222 10.73 2.91 8.98
C ASN A 222 9.70 2.24 9.91
N SER A 223 9.74 0.91 10.04
CA SER A 223 8.87 0.18 10.97
C SER A 223 9.17 0.50 12.42
N GLN A 224 10.43 0.75 12.77
CA GLN A 224 10.83 1.13 14.12
C GLN A 224 10.33 2.54 14.46
N ASP A 225 10.37 3.47 13.52
CA ASP A 225 9.88 4.84 13.69
C ASP A 225 8.36 4.85 13.84
N LEU A 226 7.63 4.20 12.95
CA LEU A 226 6.17 4.04 13.06
C LEU A 226 5.76 3.35 14.36
N LYS A 227 6.47 2.29 14.78
CA LYS A 227 6.22 1.62 16.06
C LYS A 227 6.40 2.54 17.26
N ARG A 228 7.38 3.46 17.22
CA ARG A 228 7.58 4.44 18.30
C ARG A 228 6.46 5.47 18.36
N ALA A 229 5.96 5.91 17.20
CA ALA A 229 4.90 6.89 17.09
C ALA A 229 3.51 6.29 17.42
N TRP A 230 3.27 5.00 17.12
CA TRP A 230 1.95 4.38 17.27
C TRP A 230 1.75 3.79 18.67
N PRO A 231 0.79 4.27 19.47
CA PRO A 231 0.58 3.80 20.84
C PRO A 231 0.27 2.30 20.92
N GLY A 232 1.07 1.57 21.69
CA GLY A 232 0.88 0.13 21.89
C GLY A 232 1.27 -0.78 20.74
N ALA A 233 1.84 -0.24 19.65
CA ALA A 233 2.26 -1.04 18.51
C ALA A 233 3.38 -2.04 18.88
N LYS A 234 3.32 -3.21 18.24
CA LYS A 234 4.33 -4.27 18.31
C LYS A 234 5.18 -4.28 17.05
N ILE A 235 6.36 -4.88 17.13
CA ILE A 235 7.25 -5.07 15.98
C ILE A 235 7.87 -6.46 16.00
N ILE A 236 7.97 -7.05 14.81
CA ILE A 236 8.71 -8.26 14.51
C ILE A 236 9.78 -7.88 13.49
N LEU A 237 11.03 -8.11 13.85
CA LEU A 237 12.14 -7.99 12.91
C LEU A 237 12.58 -9.40 12.52
N THR A 238 12.72 -9.61 11.22
CA THR A 238 13.28 -10.84 10.62
C THR A 238 14.60 -10.51 9.95
N ASP A 239 15.25 -11.50 9.41
CA ASP A 239 16.48 -11.38 8.66
C ASP A 239 16.45 -12.29 7.43
N GLU A 240 17.23 -11.98 6.40
CA GLU A 240 17.37 -12.78 5.17
C GLU A 240 16.09 -13.00 4.35
N LEU A 241 15.04 -12.16 4.55
CA LEU A 241 13.79 -12.25 3.81
C LEU A 241 13.59 -11.09 2.81
N GLY A 242 14.34 -10.01 2.97
CA GLY A 242 14.24 -8.82 2.13
C GLY A 242 12.84 -8.21 2.10
N HIS A 243 12.57 -7.37 1.09
CA HIS A 243 11.33 -6.60 0.99
C HIS A 243 10.09 -7.45 0.71
N ARG A 244 10.21 -8.49 -0.10
CA ARG A 244 9.04 -9.22 -0.62
C ARG A 244 8.82 -10.58 0.05
N LEU A 245 9.88 -11.34 0.31
CA LEU A 245 9.74 -12.67 0.90
C LEU A 245 9.19 -12.60 2.32
N VAL A 246 9.44 -11.52 3.05
CA VAL A 246 8.86 -11.31 4.40
C VAL A 246 7.33 -11.37 4.40
N ALA A 247 6.67 -11.03 3.30
CA ALA A 247 5.21 -11.15 3.13
C ALA A 247 4.74 -12.55 2.69
N GLN A 248 5.66 -13.50 2.49
CA GLN A 248 5.38 -14.86 2.02
C GLN A 248 5.99 -15.94 2.92
N ASP A 249 6.85 -15.56 3.86
CA ASP A 249 7.48 -16.49 4.79
C ASP A 249 6.46 -17.09 5.77
N SER A 250 6.42 -18.43 5.83
CA SER A 250 5.39 -19.14 6.60
C SER A 250 5.42 -18.80 8.09
N ALA A 251 6.61 -18.70 8.70
CA ALA A 251 6.72 -18.39 10.12
C ALA A 251 6.29 -16.95 10.43
N THR A 252 6.62 -16.03 9.55
CA THR A 252 6.16 -14.63 9.62
C THR A 252 4.65 -14.54 9.49
N LEU A 253 4.07 -15.25 8.53
CA LEU A 253 2.62 -15.26 8.32
C LEU A 253 1.87 -15.87 9.50
N ASP A 254 2.39 -16.91 10.14
CA ASP A 254 1.78 -17.49 11.36
C ASP A 254 1.70 -16.44 12.48
N ARG A 255 2.74 -15.66 12.70
CA ARG A 255 2.74 -14.58 13.71
C ARG A 255 1.78 -13.43 13.36
N ILE A 256 1.64 -13.11 12.07
CA ILE A 256 0.67 -12.12 11.60
C ILE A 256 -0.75 -12.62 11.88
N ILE A 257 -1.03 -13.88 11.58
CA ILE A 257 -2.33 -14.50 11.80
C ILE A 257 -2.66 -14.55 13.28
N ASP A 258 -1.74 -15.00 14.14
CA ASP A 258 -1.92 -14.99 15.59
C ASP A 258 -2.31 -13.58 16.08
N PHE A 259 -1.68 -12.55 15.53
CA PHE A 259 -1.98 -11.17 15.88
C PHE A 259 -3.37 -10.73 15.41
N VAL A 260 -3.77 -11.01 14.18
CA VAL A 260 -5.09 -10.63 13.66
C VAL A 260 -6.23 -11.45 14.31
N GLU A 261 -5.94 -12.67 14.78
CA GLU A 261 -6.85 -13.48 15.58
C GLU A 261 -6.97 -13.01 17.03
N GLY A 262 -6.08 -12.16 17.50
CA GLY A 262 -6.05 -11.71 18.89
C GLY A 262 -5.31 -12.65 19.84
N PHE A 263 -4.63 -13.68 19.33
CA PHE A 263 -3.71 -14.53 20.08
C PHE A 263 -2.37 -13.80 20.19
N GLY A 264 -2.02 -13.23 21.28
CA GLY A 264 -0.74 -12.55 21.46
C GLY A 264 -0.86 -11.12 21.97
N GLY A 265 -1.79 -10.97 22.89
CA GLY A 265 -1.92 -9.77 23.71
C GLY A 265 -0.75 -9.61 24.68
#